data_16fb440e6d52f8826e0275f6f1efebcf
#
_entry.id   16fb440e6d52f8826e0275f6f1efebcf
#
_cell.length_a   1.000
_cell.length_b   1.000
_cell.length_c   1.000
_cell.angle_alpha   90.00
_cell.angle_beta   90.00
_cell.angle_gamma   90.00
#
_symmetry.space_group_name_H-M   'P 1'
#
loop_
_entity.id
_entity.type
_entity.pdbx_description
1 polymer ?
#
loop_
_entity_poly.entity_id
_entity_poly.type
_entity_poly.pdbx_seq_one_letter_code
_entity_poly.pdbx_strand_id
1 'polypeptide(L)'
;WHEQWGGLPSEEFLTTLDPLLAGFRSRLFEKTETADKPVGKLSPEWAERLGLTTEVVVAGGAFDCHMGAVGAGVTPHTFVRVIGTSTCDVMVATYEEIGHKLIKGICGQVDGSVIPGMVGLEAGQSGFGDIYAWFKRVLEFPLKEIVGKSDLLDEEMKERLVAEACNRIIPALTAEAEKIPAEESTVIATDWMNGRRTPDANQLLKGTITGLTLGSTAPRIF
;
A
#
# COMPACT_ATOMS: atom_id res chain seq x y z
N TRP A 1 15.64 9.45 2.95
CA TRP A 1 16.72 10.41 2.82
C TRP A 1 16.49 11.63 3.71
N HIS A 2 17.50 12.08 4.40
CA HIS A 2 17.47 13.33 5.14
C HIS A 2 18.92 13.79 5.38
N GLU A 3 19.24 15.02 5.05
CA GLU A 3 20.61 15.53 5.14
C GLU A 3 21.18 15.45 6.55
N GLN A 4 20.37 15.84 7.56
CA GLN A 4 20.78 15.80 8.99
C GLN A 4 20.95 14.37 9.53
N TRP A 5 20.44 13.37 8.83
CA TRP A 5 20.60 11.95 9.18
C TRP A 5 21.65 11.24 8.31
N GLY A 6 22.45 12.01 7.59
CA GLY A 6 23.52 11.49 6.71
C GLY A 6 23.11 11.26 5.26
N GLY A 7 21.92 11.70 4.87
CA GLY A 7 21.46 11.65 3.48
C GLY A 7 21.18 10.24 2.96
N LEU A 8 21.82 9.87 1.86
CA LEU A 8 21.77 8.53 1.28
C LEU A 8 22.67 7.55 2.04
N PRO A 9 22.43 6.22 1.93
CA PRO A 9 23.26 5.22 2.57
C PRO A 9 24.73 5.40 2.29
N SER A 10 25.57 5.25 3.32
CA SER A 10 27.03 5.35 3.18
C SER A 10 27.61 4.17 2.39
N GLU A 11 28.79 4.35 1.82
CA GLU A 11 29.52 3.25 1.17
C GLU A 11 29.79 2.09 2.14
N GLU A 12 30.12 2.40 3.40
CA GLU A 12 30.33 1.40 4.45
C GLU A 12 29.05 0.57 4.72
N PHE A 13 27.90 1.23 4.82
CA PHE A 13 26.61 0.53 4.98
C PHE A 13 26.34 -0.39 3.79
N LEU A 14 26.50 0.13 2.57
CA LEU A 14 26.22 -0.63 1.35
C LEU A 14 27.13 -1.85 1.22
N THR A 15 28.43 -1.70 1.45
CA THR A 15 29.41 -2.80 1.37
C THR A 15 29.25 -3.82 2.48
N THR A 16 28.77 -3.40 3.67
CA THR A 16 28.43 -4.31 4.77
C THR A 16 27.19 -5.13 4.45
N LEU A 17 26.22 -4.51 3.75
CA LEU A 17 24.99 -5.19 3.34
C LEU A 17 25.28 -6.27 2.30
N ASP A 18 26.04 -5.94 1.24
CA ASP A 18 26.49 -6.88 0.23
C ASP A 18 27.78 -6.33 -0.44
N PRO A 19 28.87 -7.13 -0.49
CA PRO A 19 30.12 -6.73 -1.18
C PRO A 19 29.94 -6.34 -2.65
N LEU A 20 28.90 -6.83 -3.34
CA LEU A 20 28.56 -6.44 -4.72
C LEU A 20 28.14 -4.96 -4.83
N LEU A 21 27.78 -4.32 -3.72
CA LEU A 21 27.41 -2.91 -3.67
C LEU A 21 28.61 -1.97 -3.50
N ALA A 22 29.85 -2.50 -3.50
CA ALA A 22 31.05 -1.69 -3.45
C ALA A 22 31.09 -0.70 -4.63
N GLY A 23 31.30 0.58 -4.35
CA GLY A 23 31.29 1.66 -5.33
C GLY A 23 29.90 2.11 -5.77
N PHE A 24 28.83 1.50 -5.25
CA PHE A 24 27.46 1.86 -5.64
C PHE A 24 27.08 3.27 -5.17
N ARG A 25 27.56 3.71 -4.00
CA ARG A 25 27.28 5.04 -3.45
C ARG A 25 27.66 6.16 -4.42
N SER A 26 28.79 6.03 -5.13
CA SER A 26 29.26 7.02 -6.11
C SER A 26 28.39 7.12 -7.37
N ARG A 27 27.49 6.16 -7.58
CA ARG A 27 26.55 6.12 -8.71
C ARG A 27 25.18 6.71 -8.35
N LEU A 28 24.94 6.98 -7.08
CA LEU A 28 23.71 7.60 -6.61
C LEU A 28 23.79 9.12 -6.76
N PHE A 29 22.64 9.76 -6.83
CA PHE A 29 22.51 11.21 -6.87
C PHE A 29 22.95 11.84 -5.53
N GLU A 30 23.40 13.10 -5.57
CA GLU A 30 23.84 13.84 -4.38
C GLU A 30 22.71 14.66 -3.77
N LYS A 31 21.75 15.10 -4.58
CA LYS A 31 20.65 15.96 -4.15
C LYS A 31 19.32 15.33 -4.46
N THR A 32 18.35 15.59 -3.57
CA THR A 32 16.95 15.32 -3.78
C THR A 32 16.19 16.64 -3.83
N GLU A 33 15.11 16.66 -4.58
CA GLU A 33 14.19 17.79 -4.62
C GLU A 33 12.77 17.30 -4.26
N THR A 34 12.00 18.18 -3.66
CA THR A 34 10.59 17.91 -3.36
C THR A 34 9.73 18.05 -4.62
N ALA A 35 8.59 17.38 -4.66
CA ALA A 35 7.72 17.32 -5.84
C ALA A 35 7.14 18.69 -6.28
N ASP A 36 7.18 19.71 -5.41
CA ASP A 36 6.80 21.08 -5.71
C ASP A 36 7.86 21.84 -6.55
N LYS A 37 9.04 21.27 -6.72
CA LYS A 37 10.12 21.88 -7.52
C LYS A 37 10.02 21.46 -8.98
N PRO A 38 10.24 22.39 -9.93
CA PRO A 38 10.34 22.04 -11.34
C PRO A 38 11.65 21.29 -11.59
N VAL A 39 11.57 20.18 -12.31
CA VAL A 39 12.76 19.43 -12.78
C VAL A 39 13.24 19.92 -14.15
N GLY A 40 12.41 20.67 -14.87
CA GLY A 40 12.76 21.23 -16.17
C GLY A 40 11.54 21.73 -16.94
N LYS A 41 11.74 21.95 -18.23
CA LYS A 41 10.70 22.27 -19.19
C LYS A 41 10.54 21.13 -20.19
N LEU A 42 9.42 21.10 -20.88
CA LEU A 42 9.12 20.13 -21.91
C LEU A 42 10.14 20.22 -23.06
N SER A 43 10.65 19.08 -23.51
CA SER A 43 11.55 19.07 -24.68
C SER A 43 10.80 19.45 -25.97
N PRO A 44 11.49 19.99 -27.00
CA PRO A 44 10.85 20.32 -28.26
C PRO A 44 10.12 19.14 -28.90
N GLU A 45 10.70 17.93 -28.84
CA GLU A 45 10.09 16.71 -29.34
C GLU A 45 8.75 16.42 -28.64
N TRP A 46 8.71 16.46 -27.31
CA TRP A 46 7.49 16.20 -26.57
C TRP A 46 6.47 17.32 -26.67
N ALA A 47 6.94 18.57 -26.78
CA ALA A 47 6.05 19.72 -27.02
C ALA A 47 5.30 19.54 -28.34
N GLU A 48 5.99 19.18 -29.44
CA GLU A 48 5.38 18.90 -30.73
C GLU A 48 4.40 17.73 -30.68
N ARG A 49 4.81 16.59 -30.10
CA ARG A 49 3.97 15.36 -30.00
C ARG A 49 2.69 15.58 -29.21
N LEU A 50 2.71 16.41 -28.19
CA LEU A 50 1.57 16.70 -27.33
C LEU A 50 0.77 17.94 -27.77
N GLY A 51 1.22 18.68 -28.78
CA GLY A 51 0.59 19.93 -29.21
C GLY A 51 0.73 21.05 -28.15
N LEU A 52 1.79 21.02 -27.35
CA LEU A 52 2.07 21.97 -26.27
C LEU A 52 3.27 22.87 -26.63
N THR A 53 3.56 23.85 -25.79
CA THR A 53 4.74 24.69 -25.92
C THR A 53 5.90 24.15 -25.07
N THR A 54 7.14 24.51 -25.42
CA THR A 54 8.32 24.20 -24.61
C THR A 54 8.38 24.96 -23.28
N GLU A 55 7.47 25.90 -23.04
CA GLU A 55 7.38 26.63 -21.78
C GLU A 55 6.66 25.82 -20.68
N VAL A 56 6.04 24.70 -21.02
CA VAL A 56 5.40 23.81 -20.05
C VAL A 56 6.43 23.28 -19.06
N VAL A 57 6.17 23.51 -17.78
CA VAL A 57 7.00 23.07 -16.68
C VAL A 57 6.72 21.62 -16.36
N VAL A 58 7.78 20.83 -16.20
CA VAL A 58 7.73 19.45 -15.71
C VAL A 58 8.05 19.45 -14.22
N ALA A 59 7.10 19.04 -13.40
CA ALA A 59 7.27 18.89 -11.95
C ALA A 59 8.00 17.58 -11.60
N GLY A 60 8.57 17.51 -10.40
CA GLY A 60 9.09 16.28 -9.83
C GLY A 60 7.98 15.23 -9.65
N GLY A 61 8.36 13.96 -9.69
CA GLY A 61 7.44 12.86 -9.39
C GLY A 61 7.09 12.78 -7.91
N ALA A 62 5.92 12.23 -7.61
CA ALA A 62 5.50 11.92 -6.24
C ALA A 62 4.81 10.56 -6.21
N PHE A 63 4.82 9.91 -5.04
CA PHE A 63 4.02 8.71 -4.86
C PHE A 63 2.54 9.05 -4.83
N ASP A 64 1.73 8.22 -5.47
CA ASP A 64 0.26 8.36 -5.50
C ASP A 64 -0.35 8.39 -4.10
N CYS A 65 0.13 7.54 -3.18
CA CYS A 65 -0.31 7.52 -1.80
C CYS A 65 0.04 8.81 -1.03
N HIS A 66 1.19 9.45 -1.32
CA HIS A 66 1.53 10.75 -0.74
C HIS A 66 0.60 11.85 -1.28
N MET A 67 0.33 11.84 -2.58
CA MET A 67 -0.64 12.77 -3.16
C MET A 67 -2.07 12.51 -2.67
N GLY A 68 -2.42 11.25 -2.44
CA GLY A 68 -3.67 10.87 -1.76
C GLY A 68 -3.77 11.47 -0.36
N ALA A 69 -2.68 11.44 0.41
CA ALA A 69 -2.62 12.06 1.73
C ALA A 69 -2.76 13.59 1.68
N VAL A 70 -2.10 14.23 0.72
CA VAL A 70 -2.25 15.68 0.46
C VAL A 70 -3.69 16.02 0.09
N GLY A 71 -4.28 15.25 -0.83
CA GLY A 71 -5.68 15.44 -1.24
C GLY A 71 -6.69 15.22 -0.10
N ALA A 72 -6.37 14.37 0.87
CA ALA A 72 -7.14 14.17 2.10
C ALA A 72 -6.89 15.26 3.17
N GLY A 73 -6.01 16.21 2.91
CA GLY A 73 -5.74 17.33 3.81
C GLY A 73 -4.85 16.98 4.99
N VAL A 74 -3.80 16.15 4.78
CA VAL A 74 -2.85 15.79 5.82
C VAL A 74 -2.19 17.03 6.44
N THR A 75 -2.19 17.10 7.76
CA THR A 75 -1.54 18.14 8.58
C THR A 75 -0.86 17.48 9.77
N PRO A 76 0.02 18.18 10.52
CA PRO A 76 0.57 17.65 11.77
C PRO A 76 -0.55 17.11 12.68
N HIS A 77 -0.29 15.97 13.31
CA HIS A 77 -1.23 15.22 14.16
C HIS A 77 -2.46 14.63 13.43
N THR A 78 -2.50 14.70 12.10
CA THR A 78 -3.53 14.04 11.31
C THR A 78 -2.97 12.74 10.75
N PHE A 79 -3.68 11.64 11.01
CA PHE A 79 -3.39 10.32 10.44
C PHE A 79 -4.24 10.12 9.19
N VAL A 80 -3.60 9.91 8.05
CA VAL A 80 -4.27 9.59 6.78
C VAL A 80 -3.93 8.16 6.38
N ARG A 81 -4.95 7.37 6.14
CA ARG A 81 -4.80 6.02 5.59
C ARG A 81 -5.27 5.98 4.14
N VAL A 82 -4.34 5.79 3.23
CA VAL A 82 -4.64 5.54 1.83
C VAL A 82 -4.82 4.04 1.64
N ILE A 83 -6.00 3.63 1.22
CA ILE A 83 -6.41 2.22 1.13
C ILE A 83 -6.56 1.81 -0.32
N GLY A 84 -5.89 0.72 -0.70
CA GLY A 84 -5.98 0.07 -2.00
C GLY A 84 -5.69 -1.42 -1.87
N THR A 85 -4.87 -1.96 -2.74
CA THR A 85 -4.31 -3.33 -2.68
C THR A 85 -3.60 -3.57 -1.34
N SER A 86 -2.82 -2.58 -0.90
CA SER A 86 -2.19 -2.45 0.41
C SER A 86 -2.68 -1.19 1.10
N THR A 87 -2.15 -0.86 2.29
CA THR A 87 -2.37 0.46 2.88
C THR A 87 -1.06 1.24 2.96
N CYS A 88 -1.20 2.56 2.82
CA CYS A 88 -0.15 3.51 3.16
C CYS A 88 -0.70 4.45 4.22
N ASP A 89 -0.13 4.37 5.41
CA ASP A 89 -0.52 5.16 6.57
C ASP A 89 0.45 6.33 6.67
N VAL A 90 -0.04 7.54 6.48
CA VAL A 90 0.77 8.74 6.32
C VAL A 90 0.47 9.75 7.41
N MET A 91 1.52 10.28 8.00
CA MET A 91 1.51 11.45 8.86
C MET A 91 2.61 12.42 8.44
N VAL A 92 2.48 13.67 8.83
CA VAL A 92 3.54 14.67 8.74
C VAL A 92 3.81 15.27 10.11
N ALA A 93 5.05 15.64 10.36
CA ALA A 93 5.46 16.27 11.60
C ALA A 93 6.44 17.41 11.31
N THR A 94 6.52 18.38 12.21
CA THR A 94 7.49 19.46 12.10
C THR A 94 8.90 18.97 12.47
N TYR A 95 9.93 19.65 11.97
CA TYR A 95 11.31 19.38 12.38
C TYR A 95 11.53 19.57 13.88
N GLU A 96 10.82 20.49 14.50
CA GLU A 96 10.89 20.76 15.92
C GLU A 96 10.40 19.56 16.75
N GLU A 97 9.31 18.93 16.33
CA GLU A 97 8.73 17.76 17.02
C GLU A 97 9.57 16.50 16.84
N ILE A 98 10.08 16.27 15.65
CA ILE A 98 10.87 15.07 15.32
C ILE A 98 12.32 15.25 15.78
N GLY A 99 12.94 16.43 15.54
CA GLY A 99 14.35 16.64 15.80
C GLY A 99 15.20 15.55 15.12
N HIS A 100 16.07 14.94 15.91
CA HIS A 100 16.93 13.83 15.44
C HIS A 100 16.38 12.43 15.79
N LYS A 101 15.13 12.33 16.22
CA LYS A 101 14.54 11.04 16.60
C LYS A 101 14.23 10.21 15.36
N LEU A 102 14.67 8.96 15.38
CA LEU A 102 14.20 7.93 14.46
C LEU A 102 13.05 7.17 15.10
N ILE A 103 11.91 7.16 14.41
CA ILE A 103 10.71 6.44 14.86
C ILE A 103 10.89 4.99 14.47
N LYS A 104 11.01 4.13 15.48
CA LYS A 104 11.20 2.69 15.27
C LYS A 104 9.92 2.03 14.77
N GLY A 105 10.07 1.01 13.96
CA GLY A 105 8.99 0.15 13.50
C GLY A 105 8.23 0.65 12.28
N ILE A 106 8.30 1.92 11.90
CA ILE A 106 7.69 2.45 10.69
C ILE A 106 8.55 2.17 9.45
N CYS A 107 7.95 2.20 8.27
CA CYS A 107 8.64 1.88 7.02
C CYS A 107 9.28 3.10 6.33
N GLY A 108 8.91 4.31 6.69
CA GLY A 108 9.46 5.52 6.08
C GLY A 108 9.48 6.71 7.05
N GLN A 109 10.59 7.44 7.04
CA GLN A 109 10.75 8.73 7.71
C GLN A 109 11.64 9.58 6.80
N VAL A 110 11.02 10.47 6.02
CA VAL A 110 11.71 11.16 4.94
C VAL A 110 11.36 12.64 4.93
N ASP A 111 12.40 13.45 4.85
CA ASP A 111 12.31 14.90 4.74
C ASP A 111 11.58 15.32 3.47
N GLY A 112 10.53 16.12 3.62
CA GLY A 112 9.78 16.72 2.51
C GLY A 112 9.03 15.75 1.61
N SER A 113 8.94 14.45 1.95
CA SER A 113 8.38 13.44 1.05
C SER A 113 6.87 13.57 0.79
N VAL A 114 6.12 14.15 1.70
CA VAL A 114 4.66 14.35 1.61
C VAL A 114 4.34 15.83 1.48
N ILE A 115 4.78 16.62 2.47
CA ILE A 115 4.63 18.09 2.49
C ILE A 115 6.02 18.70 2.56
N PRO A 116 6.40 19.57 1.59
CA PRO A 116 7.66 20.32 1.67
C PRO A 116 7.81 21.06 2.99
N GLY A 117 8.99 20.98 3.59
CA GLY A 117 9.28 21.64 4.87
C GLY A 117 8.78 20.89 6.11
N MET A 118 8.28 19.66 5.94
CA MET A 118 7.90 18.75 7.04
C MET A 118 8.57 17.39 6.86
N VAL A 119 8.61 16.61 7.92
CA VAL A 119 9.07 15.23 7.88
C VAL A 119 7.88 14.33 7.59
N GLY A 120 7.91 13.59 6.49
CA GLY A 120 6.92 12.58 6.17
C GLY A 120 7.20 11.30 6.94
N LEU A 121 6.16 10.75 7.57
CA LEU A 121 6.17 9.50 8.32
C LEU A 121 5.24 8.51 7.64
N GLU A 122 5.74 7.31 7.36
CA GLU A 122 5.00 6.29 6.65
C GLU A 122 5.01 4.96 7.38
N ALA A 123 3.83 4.40 7.55
CA ALA A 123 3.58 3.05 7.98
C ALA A 123 2.65 2.37 6.97
N GLY A 124 2.15 1.18 7.26
CA GLY A 124 1.14 0.53 6.41
C GLY A 124 1.13 -0.98 6.51
N GLN A 125 0.29 -1.57 5.68
CA GLN A 125 0.06 -3.01 5.58
C GLN A 125 0.41 -3.49 4.18
N SER A 126 1.10 -4.63 4.06
CA SER A 126 1.50 -5.22 2.77
C SER A 126 0.34 -5.82 1.99
N GLY A 127 -0.79 -6.07 2.65
CA GLY A 127 -2.02 -6.54 2.04
C GLY A 127 -3.22 -5.94 2.76
N PHE A 128 -4.20 -5.47 2.01
CA PHE A 128 -5.49 -5.03 2.52
C PHE A 128 -6.58 -5.46 1.52
N GLY A 129 -6.75 -4.75 0.42
CA GLY A 129 -7.67 -5.17 -0.64
C GLY A 129 -7.37 -6.57 -1.19
N ASP A 130 -6.09 -6.93 -1.26
CA ASP A 130 -5.65 -8.28 -1.65
C ASP A 130 -6.13 -9.39 -0.70
N ILE A 131 -6.32 -9.10 0.60
CA ILE A 131 -6.82 -10.07 1.56
C ILE A 131 -8.30 -10.36 1.27
N TYR A 132 -9.11 -9.33 1.00
CA TYR A 132 -10.50 -9.51 0.57
C TYR A 132 -10.57 -10.27 -0.77
N ALA A 133 -9.71 -9.92 -1.73
CA ALA A 133 -9.63 -10.62 -3.00
C ALA A 133 -9.19 -12.08 -2.83
N TRP A 134 -8.28 -12.38 -1.92
CA TRP A 134 -7.90 -13.74 -1.56
C TRP A 134 -9.08 -14.51 -0.97
N PHE A 135 -9.79 -13.94 0.02
CA PHE A 135 -10.92 -14.61 0.65
C PHE A 135 -12.05 -14.85 -0.35
N LYS A 136 -12.31 -13.88 -1.24
CA LYS A 136 -13.22 -14.08 -2.37
C LYS A 136 -12.82 -15.29 -3.21
N ARG A 137 -11.54 -15.40 -3.62
CA ARG A 137 -11.06 -16.56 -4.41
C ARG A 137 -11.26 -17.90 -3.70
N VAL A 138 -11.07 -17.94 -2.38
CA VAL A 138 -11.34 -19.14 -1.57
C VAL A 138 -12.81 -19.56 -1.70
N LEU A 139 -13.72 -18.60 -1.62
CA LEU A 139 -15.18 -18.85 -1.72
C LEU A 139 -15.66 -19.09 -3.15
N GLU A 140 -14.93 -18.64 -4.15
CA GLU A 140 -15.23 -18.90 -5.57
C GLU A 140 -14.97 -20.36 -5.97
N PHE A 141 -14.15 -21.10 -5.23
CA PHE A 141 -13.78 -22.48 -5.58
C PHE A 141 -15.00 -23.37 -5.87
N PRO A 142 -16.00 -23.52 -4.96
CA PRO A 142 -17.16 -24.37 -5.24
C PRO A 142 -18.01 -23.85 -6.40
N LEU A 143 -18.08 -22.56 -6.62
CA LEU A 143 -18.84 -21.99 -7.73
C LEU A 143 -18.18 -22.35 -9.07
N LYS A 144 -16.90 -22.22 -9.18
CA LYS A 144 -16.13 -22.50 -10.42
C LYS A 144 -15.99 -24.00 -10.66
N GLU A 145 -15.63 -24.76 -9.63
CA GLU A 145 -15.25 -26.18 -9.78
C GLU A 145 -16.46 -27.14 -9.72
N ILE A 146 -17.55 -26.76 -9.07
CA ILE A 146 -18.75 -27.59 -8.95
C ILE A 146 -19.86 -27.08 -9.86
N VAL A 147 -20.29 -25.83 -9.70
CA VAL A 147 -21.38 -25.27 -10.50
C VAL A 147 -20.95 -25.07 -11.94
N GLY A 148 -19.78 -24.51 -12.19
CA GLY A 148 -19.24 -24.26 -13.52
C GLY A 148 -18.94 -25.52 -14.34
N LYS A 149 -18.86 -26.70 -13.67
CA LYS A 149 -18.64 -28.00 -14.32
C LYS A 149 -19.88 -28.91 -14.27
N SER A 150 -21.02 -28.38 -13.88
CA SER A 150 -22.27 -29.15 -13.81
C SER A 150 -22.84 -29.44 -15.20
N ASP A 151 -23.32 -30.65 -15.40
CA ASP A 151 -24.01 -31.06 -16.63
C ASP A 151 -25.50 -30.71 -16.62
N LEU A 152 -26.00 -30.07 -15.56
CA LEU A 152 -27.40 -29.70 -15.41
C LEU A 152 -27.78 -28.40 -16.14
N LEU A 153 -26.79 -27.62 -16.57
CA LEU A 153 -26.96 -26.32 -17.23
C LEU A 153 -26.20 -26.30 -18.56
N ASP A 154 -26.68 -25.55 -19.53
CA ASP A 154 -25.92 -25.24 -20.74
C ASP A 154 -24.73 -24.29 -20.43
N GLU A 155 -23.77 -24.19 -21.32
CA GLU A 155 -22.53 -23.44 -21.10
C GLU A 155 -22.78 -21.95 -20.86
N GLU A 156 -23.67 -21.32 -21.61
CA GLU A 156 -24.02 -19.91 -21.45
C GLU A 156 -24.61 -19.64 -20.06
N MET A 157 -25.51 -20.50 -19.61
CA MET A 157 -26.13 -20.39 -18.30
C MET A 157 -25.12 -20.59 -17.16
N LYS A 158 -24.18 -21.56 -17.32
CA LYS A 158 -23.10 -21.78 -16.35
C LYS A 158 -22.23 -20.53 -16.20
N GLU A 159 -21.73 -20.00 -17.32
CA GLU A 159 -20.87 -18.81 -17.32
C GLU A 159 -21.55 -17.62 -16.62
N ARG A 160 -22.80 -17.35 -17.00
CA ARG A 160 -23.57 -16.24 -16.42
C ARG A 160 -23.82 -16.44 -14.92
N LEU A 161 -24.21 -17.63 -14.50
CA LEU A 161 -24.52 -17.94 -13.10
C LEU A 161 -23.25 -17.84 -12.24
N VAL A 162 -22.15 -18.42 -12.69
CA VAL A 162 -20.87 -18.37 -11.96
C VAL A 162 -20.36 -16.94 -11.86
N ALA A 163 -20.41 -16.18 -12.96
CA ALA A 163 -19.98 -14.78 -12.97
C ALA A 163 -20.82 -13.92 -12.00
N GLU A 164 -22.14 -14.06 -12.04
CA GLU A 164 -23.03 -13.33 -11.14
C GLU A 164 -22.79 -13.72 -9.69
N ALA A 165 -22.72 -15.01 -9.38
CA ALA A 165 -22.47 -15.49 -8.03
C ALA A 165 -21.14 -15.00 -7.47
N CYS A 166 -20.06 -15.08 -8.25
CA CYS A 166 -18.74 -14.58 -7.87
C CYS A 166 -18.73 -13.07 -7.61
N ASN A 167 -19.48 -12.29 -8.38
CA ASN A 167 -19.57 -10.84 -8.19
C ASN A 167 -20.37 -10.46 -6.93
N ARG A 168 -21.25 -11.33 -6.47
CA ARG A 168 -22.09 -11.10 -5.27
C ARG A 168 -21.40 -11.50 -3.95
N ILE A 169 -20.29 -12.24 -3.98
CA ILE A 169 -19.63 -12.74 -2.75
C ILE A 169 -19.33 -11.61 -1.78
N ILE A 170 -18.54 -10.60 -2.17
CA ILE A 170 -18.16 -9.51 -1.27
C ILE A 170 -19.37 -8.69 -0.81
N PRO A 171 -20.28 -8.23 -1.68
CA PRO A 171 -21.48 -7.55 -1.23
C PRO A 171 -22.33 -8.36 -0.24
N ALA A 172 -22.48 -9.66 -0.47
CA ALA A 172 -23.25 -10.53 0.43
C ALA A 172 -22.54 -10.71 1.78
N LEU A 173 -21.22 -10.92 1.78
CA LEU A 173 -20.44 -11.01 3.02
C LEU A 173 -20.54 -9.72 3.83
N THR A 174 -20.40 -8.57 3.19
CA THR A 174 -20.53 -7.27 3.85
C THR A 174 -21.90 -7.13 4.52
N ALA A 175 -22.99 -7.39 3.78
CA ALA A 175 -24.33 -7.27 4.30
C ALA A 175 -24.64 -8.22 5.47
N GLU A 176 -24.02 -9.41 5.50
CA GLU A 176 -24.19 -10.35 6.62
C GLU A 176 -23.24 -10.02 7.78
N ALA A 177 -22.03 -9.56 7.52
CA ALA A 177 -21.09 -9.16 8.55
C ALA A 177 -21.56 -7.93 9.33
N GLU A 178 -22.19 -6.95 8.66
CA GLU A 178 -22.79 -5.77 9.30
C GLU A 178 -23.84 -6.10 10.39
N LYS A 179 -24.43 -7.29 10.33
CA LYS A 179 -25.41 -7.75 11.33
C LYS A 179 -24.77 -8.35 12.59
N ILE A 180 -23.46 -8.58 12.56
CA ILE A 180 -22.72 -9.21 13.65
C ILE A 180 -22.12 -8.11 14.53
N PRO A 181 -22.53 -8.03 15.82
CA PRO A 181 -21.89 -7.08 16.74
C PRO A 181 -20.39 -7.35 16.86
N ALA A 182 -19.60 -6.29 16.94
CA ALA A 182 -18.14 -6.39 16.99
C ALA A 182 -17.65 -7.23 18.19
N GLU A 183 -18.35 -7.15 19.33
CA GLU A 183 -18.06 -7.90 20.56
C GLU A 183 -18.36 -9.40 20.44
N GLU A 184 -19.11 -9.82 19.45
CA GLU A 184 -19.36 -11.24 19.15
C GLU A 184 -18.32 -11.84 18.19
N SER A 185 -17.44 -11.01 17.62
CA SER A 185 -16.36 -11.48 16.76
C SER A 185 -15.26 -12.07 17.64
N THR A 186 -15.09 -13.39 17.56
CA THR A 186 -13.98 -14.11 18.24
C THR A 186 -12.82 -14.41 17.30
N VAL A 187 -12.99 -14.14 16.02
CA VAL A 187 -11.96 -14.40 15.00
C VAL A 187 -11.03 -13.20 14.94
N ILE A 188 -9.74 -13.46 15.05
CA ILE A 188 -8.68 -12.47 14.93
C ILE A 188 -7.73 -12.94 13.82
N ALA A 189 -7.40 -12.04 12.90
CA ALA A 189 -6.45 -12.32 11.84
C ALA A 189 -5.27 -11.34 11.88
N THR A 190 -4.09 -11.82 11.48
CA THR A 190 -2.98 -10.95 11.13
C THR A 190 -3.02 -10.70 9.62
N ASP A 191 -2.76 -9.47 9.22
CA ASP A 191 -2.72 -9.03 7.83
C ASP A 191 -1.44 -9.43 7.07
N TRP A 192 -0.64 -10.33 7.63
CA TRP A 192 0.69 -10.68 7.13
C TRP A 192 0.69 -11.70 5.98
N MET A 193 -0.40 -11.84 5.25
CA MET A 193 -0.48 -12.78 4.13
C MET A 193 0.54 -12.47 3.02
N ASN A 194 0.94 -11.20 2.91
CA ASN A 194 2.02 -10.75 2.02
C ASN A 194 3.23 -10.19 2.82
N GLY A 195 3.52 -10.79 3.97
CA GLY A 195 4.54 -10.31 4.91
C GLY A 195 4.07 -9.15 5.78
N ARG A 196 4.82 -8.87 6.84
CA ARG A 196 4.57 -7.72 7.72
C ARG A 196 5.34 -6.49 7.24
N ARG A 197 4.64 -5.40 6.96
CA ARG A 197 5.26 -4.10 6.62
C ARG A 197 5.56 -3.29 7.87
N THR A 198 4.60 -3.16 8.76
CA THR A 198 4.68 -2.40 10.01
C THR A 198 4.10 -3.24 11.15
N PRO A 199 4.71 -3.24 12.36
CA PRO A 199 6.04 -2.70 12.69
C PRO A 199 7.19 -3.59 12.21
N ASP A 200 8.37 -3.02 12.07
CA ASP A 200 9.62 -3.73 11.80
C ASP A 200 9.52 -4.73 10.65
N ALA A 201 9.53 -4.24 9.44
CA ALA A 201 9.29 -4.99 8.19
C ALA A 201 9.92 -6.39 8.19
N ASN A 202 9.08 -7.41 7.98
CA ASN A 202 9.51 -8.80 7.86
C ASN A 202 8.64 -9.54 6.85
N GLN A 203 9.15 -9.69 5.64
CA GLN A 203 8.43 -10.34 4.54
C GLN A 203 8.35 -11.87 4.65
N LEU A 204 9.07 -12.47 5.60
CA LEU A 204 9.01 -13.92 5.83
C LEU A 204 7.81 -14.34 6.69
N LEU A 205 7.21 -13.40 7.44
CA LEU A 205 6.03 -13.67 8.24
C LEU A 205 4.82 -13.96 7.35
N LYS A 206 3.91 -14.76 7.89
CA LYS A 206 2.69 -15.21 7.20
C LYS A 206 1.46 -14.83 8.01
N GLY A 207 0.35 -14.65 7.29
CA GLY A 207 -0.94 -14.42 7.90
C GLY A 207 -1.40 -15.59 8.77
N THR A 208 -2.13 -15.28 9.81
CA THR A 208 -2.71 -16.25 10.74
C THR A 208 -4.15 -15.86 11.03
N ILE A 209 -5.02 -16.83 11.10
CA ILE A 209 -6.40 -16.66 11.58
C ILE A 209 -6.54 -17.52 12.84
N THR A 210 -7.02 -16.94 13.92
CA THR A 210 -7.20 -17.60 15.22
C THR A 210 -8.61 -17.37 15.75
N GLY A 211 -9.00 -18.10 16.79
CA GLY A 211 -10.34 -18.01 17.39
C GLY A 211 -11.44 -18.71 16.58
N LEU A 212 -11.09 -19.55 15.60
CA LEU A 212 -12.06 -20.33 14.83
C LEU A 212 -12.71 -21.39 15.70
N THR A 213 -14.03 -21.52 15.56
CA THR A 213 -14.85 -22.56 16.16
C THR A 213 -15.74 -23.20 15.10
N LEU A 214 -16.47 -24.25 15.43
CA LEU A 214 -17.47 -24.84 14.53
C LEU A 214 -18.62 -23.88 14.19
N GLY A 215 -18.79 -22.81 14.97
CA GLY A 215 -19.75 -21.74 14.71
C GLY A 215 -19.20 -20.59 13.87
N SER A 216 -17.93 -20.62 13.46
CA SER A 216 -17.34 -19.59 12.60
C SER A 216 -17.86 -19.73 11.18
N THR A 217 -18.62 -18.74 10.72
CA THR A 217 -19.15 -18.66 9.35
C THR A 217 -18.32 -17.74 8.49
N ALA A 218 -18.48 -17.78 7.16
CA ALA A 218 -17.78 -16.90 6.25
C ALA A 218 -17.94 -15.40 6.59
N PRO A 219 -19.14 -14.87 6.93
CA PRO A 219 -19.29 -13.50 7.40
C PRO A 219 -18.57 -13.18 8.73
N ARG A 220 -18.35 -14.19 9.59
CA ARG A 220 -17.59 -13.99 10.85
C ARG A 220 -16.08 -13.98 10.64
N ILE A 221 -15.61 -14.56 9.53
CA ILE A 221 -14.20 -14.55 9.14
C ILE A 221 -13.85 -13.29 8.32
N PHE A 222 -14.83 -12.81 7.53
CA PHE A 222 -14.73 -11.61 6.71
C PHE A 222 -14.62 -10.33 7.52
#